data_164ce72718a615d38f05970179ac91fe
#
_entry.id   164ce72718a615d38f05970179ac91fe
#
_cell.length_a   1.000
_cell.length_b   1.000
_cell.length_c   1.000
_cell.angle_alpha   90.00
_cell.angle_beta   90.00
_cell.angle_gamma   90.00
#
_symmetry.space_group_name_H-M   'P 1'
#
loop_
_entity.id
_entity.type
_entity.pdbx_description
1 polymer ?
#
loop_
_entity_poly.entity_id
_entity_poly.type
_entity_poly.pdbx_seq_one_letter_code
_entity_poly.pdbx_strand_id
1 'polypeptide(L)'
;VLADIELLLARDASIDIIVEKTGLSQTYVRDIVFLLEKGEERLIQAVQHGTLPLSAAIQIARAKTDDDDLGSMLEEAYQTGELKTNQLYEAKKLLVKRREQGPKSKNGLTKLPNSAHSLVKTYQKEVQRQHKMVLKAEHAMQRLLLVVQGLKTLFGDANFVTLLRAEGLDNLPQYLAERIGLNVEGDAQ
;
A
#
# COMPACT_ATOMS: atom_id res chain seq x y z
N VAL A 1 20.73 13.91 -18.15
CA VAL A 1 19.93 12.67 -18.36
C VAL A 1 18.62 12.97 -19.08
N LEU A 2 17.77 13.87 -18.54
CA LEU A 2 16.46 14.15 -19.17
C LEU A 2 16.64 14.79 -20.54
N ALA A 3 17.47 15.82 -20.66
CA ALA A 3 17.81 16.47 -21.92
C ALA A 3 18.48 15.53 -22.94
N ASP A 4 19.30 14.60 -22.49
CA ASP A 4 19.98 13.63 -23.37
C ASP A 4 18.97 12.65 -23.96
N ILE A 5 17.99 12.19 -23.16
CA ILE A 5 16.92 11.32 -23.65
C ILE A 5 16.00 12.07 -24.59
N GLU A 6 15.65 13.32 -24.30
CA GLU A 6 14.87 14.19 -25.16
C GLU A 6 15.55 14.35 -26.54
N LEU A 7 16.87 14.57 -26.55
CA LEU A 7 17.64 14.68 -27.80
C LEU A 7 17.64 13.36 -28.59
N LEU A 8 17.74 12.22 -27.90
CA LEU A 8 17.67 10.89 -28.55
C LEU A 8 16.30 10.59 -29.14
N LEU A 9 15.23 10.97 -28.41
CA LEU A 9 13.85 10.85 -28.90
C LEU A 9 13.61 11.74 -30.12
N ALA A 10 14.14 12.96 -30.14
CA ALA A 10 14.05 13.87 -31.31
C ALA A 10 14.75 13.31 -32.55
N ARG A 11 15.59 12.29 -32.40
CA ARG A 11 16.29 11.55 -33.46
C ARG A 11 15.62 10.20 -33.77
N ASP A 12 14.39 9.99 -33.37
CA ASP A 12 13.63 8.75 -33.54
C ASP A 12 14.33 7.50 -32.97
N ALA A 13 15.15 7.66 -31.94
CA ALA A 13 15.78 6.53 -31.28
C ALA A 13 14.75 5.71 -30.50
N SER A 14 14.77 4.38 -30.71
CA SER A 14 13.91 3.46 -29.94
C SER A 14 14.34 3.40 -28.46
N ILE A 15 13.42 2.97 -27.60
CA ILE A 15 13.67 2.82 -26.15
C ILE A 15 14.89 1.92 -25.90
N ASP A 16 15.06 0.86 -26.67
CA ASP A 16 16.18 -0.08 -26.53
C ASP A 16 17.53 0.58 -26.86
N ILE A 17 17.58 1.43 -27.89
CA ILE A 17 18.76 2.22 -28.24
C ILE A 17 19.09 3.23 -27.15
N ILE A 18 18.06 3.85 -26.56
CA ILE A 18 18.24 4.82 -25.45
C ILE A 18 18.81 4.10 -24.21
N VAL A 19 18.28 2.91 -23.89
CA VAL A 19 18.78 2.06 -22.80
C VAL A 19 20.25 1.69 -23.02
N GLU A 20 20.61 1.23 -24.21
CA GLU A 20 21.99 0.87 -24.56
C GLU A 20 22.96 2.06 -24.44
N LYS A 21 22.55 3.23 -24.95
CA LYS A 21 23.40 4.43 -24.93
C LYS A 21 23.54 5.08 -23.55
N THR A 22 22.49 5.00 -22.73
CA THR A 22 22.46 5.67 -21.42
C THR A 22 22.86 4.76 -20.26
N GLY A 23 22.79 3.45 -20.43
CA GLY A 23 23.01 2.47 -19.36
C GLY A 23 21.90 2.43 -18.31
N LEU A 24 20.78 3.12 -18.56
CA LEU A 24 19.64 3.20 -17.64
C LEU A 24 18.74 1.97 -17.79
N SER A 25 17.98 1.65 -16.72
CA SER A 25 16.98 0.58 -16.82
C SER A 25 15.86 0.95 -17.80
N GLN A 26 15.33 -0.04 -18.51
CA GLN A 26 14.24 0.14 -19.48
C GLN A 26 13.00 0.80 -18.84
N THR A 27 12.67 0.41 -17.60
CA THR A 27 11.55 1.01 -16.85
C THR A 27 11.77 2.49 -16.63
N TYR A 28 12.99 2.88 -16.23
CA TYR A 28 13.32 4.28 -15.98
C TYR A 28 13.29 5.12 -17.27
N VAL A 29 13.78 4.57 -18.38
CA VAL A 29 13.72 5.24 -19.69
C VAL A 29 12.25 5.42 -20.10
N ARG A 30 11.41 4.39 -19.99
CA ARG A 30 9.97 4.49 -20.28
C ARG A 30 9.26 5.55 -19.45
N ASP A 31 9.63 5.65 -18.18
CA ASP A 31 9.07 6.64 -17.27
C ASP A 31 9.44 8.07 -17.69
N ILE A 32 10.68 8.28 -18.15
CA ILE A 32 11.11 9.57 -18.69
C ILE A 32 10.40 9.89 -20.01
N VAL A 33 10.33 8.92 -20.92
CA VAL A 33 9.61 9.09 -22.21
C VAL A 33 8.15 9.44 -21.94
N PHE A 34 7.49 8.75 -21.02
CA PHE A 34 6.12 9.06 -20.64
C PHE A 34 5.98 10.51 -20.12
N LEU A 35 6.92 10.96 -19.28
CA LEU A 35 6.90 12.34 -18.78
C LEU A 35 7.09 13.37 -19.90
N LEU A 36 7.98 13.09 -20.87
CA LEU A 36 8.22 13.97 -21.99
C LEU A 36 7.05 14.04 -22.99
N GLU A 37 6.35 12.92 -23.19
CA GLU A 37 5.22 12.83 -24.13
C GLU A 37 3.89 13.28 -23.54
N LYS A 38 3.65 13.00 -22.26
CA LYS A 38 2.37 13.17 -21.57
C LYS A 38 2.41 14.17 -20.42
N GLY A 39 3.61 14.53 -19.97
CA GLY A 39 3.78 15.51 -18.91
C GLY A 39 3.52 16.94 -19.41
N GLU A 40 3.05 17.77 -18.50
CA GLU A 40 2.98 19.21 -18.77
C GLU A 40 4.39 19.80 -18.83
N GLU A 41 4.63 20.75 -19.71
CA GLU A 41 5.92 21.44 -19.86
C GLU A 41 6.41 22.02 -18.53
N ARG A 42 5.50 22.51 -17.70
CA ARG A 42 5.77 23.02 -16.36
C ARG A 42 6.41 21.96 -15.45
N LEU A 43 5.94 20.69 -15.48
CA LEU A 43 6.52 19.59 -14.70
C LEU A 43 7.91 19.23 -15.21
N ILE A 44 8.11 19.25 -16.53
CA ILE A 44 9.39 18.96 -17.18
C ILE A 44 10.41 20.04 -16.77
N GLN A 45 10.04 21.31 -16.84
CA GLN A 45 10.89 22.42 -16.42
C GLN A 45 11.22 22.35 -14.92
N ALA A 46 10.25 22.02 -14.06
CA ALA A 46 10.49 21.84 -12.62
C ALA A 46 11.52 20.73 -12.33
N VAL A 47 11.49 19.64 -13.10
CA VAL A 47 12.50 18.57 -13.00
C VAL A 47 13.87 19.03 -13.51
N GLN A 48 13.91 19.74 -14.63
CA GLN A 48 15.16 20.28 -15.20
C GLN A 48 15.84 21.28 -14.24
N HIS A 49 15.07 22.12 -13.57
CA HIS A 49 15.55 23.05 -12.55
C HIS A 49 15.85 22.40 -11.19
N GLY A 50 15.55 21.12 -11.02
CA GLY A 50 15.80 20.40 -9.77
C GLY A 50 14.84 20.75 -8.62
N THR A 51 13.78 21.51 -8.89
CA THR A 51 12.74 21.86 -7.89
C THR A 51 11.75 20.72 -7.62
N LEU A 52 11.60 19.81 -8.59
CA LEU A 52 10.74 18.64 -8.49
C LEU A 52 11.54 17.37 -8.82
N PRO A 53 11.59 16.37 -7.93
CA PRO A 53 12.20 15.08 -8.27
C PRO A 53 11.49 14.40 -9.43
N LEU A 54 12.23 13.76 -10.32
CA LEU A 54 11.67 13.06 -11.49
C LEU A 54 10.57 12.06 -11.11
N SER A 55 10.78 11.29 -10.04
CA SER A 55 9.79 10.32 -9.55
C SER A 55 8.47 10.97 -9.11
N ALA A 56 8.50 12.16 -8.52
CA ALA A 56 7.30 12.92 -8.18
C ALA A 56 6.59 13.44 -9.44
N ALA A 57 7.34 14.00 -10.39
CA ALA A 57 6.81 14.49 -11.67
C ALA A 57 6.09 13.38 -12.44
N ILE A 58 6.67 12.19 -12.52
CA ILE A 58 6.06 11.02 -13.16
C ILE A 58 4.75 10.60 -12.48
N GLN A 59 4.71 10.59 -11.15
CA GLN A 59 3.48 10.23 -10.41
C GLN A 59 2.37 11.27 -10.63
N ILE A 60 2.71 12.54 -10.64
CA ILE A 60 1.77 13.63 -10.91
C ILE A 60 1.26 13.55 -12.38
N ALA A 61 2.16 13.40 -13.35
CA ALA A 61 1.80 13.26 -14.76
C ALA A 61 0.88 12.06 -15.00
N ARG A 62 1.17 10.89 -14.40
CA ARG A 62 0.30 9.72 -14.47
C ARG A 62 -1.05 9.95 -13.80
N ALA A 63 -1.08 10.70 -12.70
CA ALA A 63 -2.33 11.03 -12.05
C ALA A 63 -3.19 11.96 -12.91
N LYS A 64 -2.59 12.97 -13.55
CA LYS A 64 -3.27 13.88 -14.47
C LYS A 64 -3.79 13.19 -15.73
N THR A 65 -3.06 12.21 -16.25
CA THR A 65 -3.54 11.43 -17.40
C THR A 65 -4.78 10.60 -17.04
N ASP A 66 -4.88 10.10 -15.81
CA ASP A 66 -6.04 9.33 -15.35
C ASP A 66 -7.21 10.24 -14.90
N ASP A 67 -6.88 11.35 -14.24
CA ASP A 67 -7.82 12.34 -13.70
C ASP A 67 -7.08 13.66 -13.44
N ASP A 68 -7.38 14.67 -14.21
CA ASP A 68 -6.71 15.97 -14.15
C ASP A 68 -6.91 16.67 -12.79
N ASP A 69 -8.12 16.60 -12.23
CA ASP A 69 -8.41 17.16 -10.91
C ASP A 69 -7.57 16.47 -9.82
N LEU A 70 -7.46 15.14 -9.88
CA LEU A 70 -6.65 14.38 -8.96
C LEU A 70 -5.16 14.71 -9.09
N GLY A 71 -4.67 14.82 -10.32
CA GLY A 71 -3.29 15.17 -10.59
C GLY A 71 -2.94 16.56 -10.06
N SER A 72 -3.81 17.53 -10.27
CA SER A 72 -3.65 18.90 -9.79
C SER A 72 -3.65 18.99 -8.25
N MET A 73 -4.54 18.24 -7.58
CA MET A 73 -4.55 18.15 -6.12
C MET A 73 -3.28 17.50 -5.55
N LEU A 74 -2.75 16.47 -6.20
CA LEU A 74 -1.51 15.82 -5.78
C LEU A 74 -0.30 16.74 -5.97
N GLU A 75 -0.27 17.50 -7.06
CA GLU A 75 0.77 18.49 -7.31
C GLU A 75 0.75 19.60 -6.25
N GLU A 76 -0.40 20.18 -5.95
CA GLU A 76 -0.58 21.18 -4.90
C GLU A 76 -0.14 20.64 -3.53
N ALA A 77 -0.58 19.42 -3.15
CA ALA A 77 -0.19 18.79 -1.91
C ALA A 77 1.32 18.51 -1.80
N TYR A 78 1.97 18.28 -2.93
CA TYR A 78 3.43 18.14 -2.97
C TYR A 78 4.13 19.49 -2.84
N GLN A 79 3.68 20.52 -3.56
CA GLN A 79 4.25 21.88 -3.53
C GLN A 79 4.12 22.52 -2.14
N THR A 80 3.01 22.29 -1.45
CA THR A 80 2.81 22.73 -0.06
C THR A 80 3.59 21.93 0.98
N GLY A 81 4.25 20.83 0.54
CA GLY A 81 5.01 19.95 1.43
C GLY A 81 4.17 19.03 2.31
N GLU A 82 2.86 18.99 2.11
CA GLU A 82 1.93 18.12 2.85
C GLU A 82 2.09 16.64 2.49
N LEU A 83 2.52 16.34 1.27
CA LEU A 83 2.87 15.00 0.81
C LEU A 83 4.32 14.91 0.32
N LYS A 84 4.98 13.81 0.67
CA LYS A 84 6.30 13.45 0.15
C LYS A 84 6.16 12.57 -1.09
N THR A 85 7.23 12.46 -1.89
CA THR A 85 7.27 11.65 -3.13
C THR A 85 6.69 10.24 -2.96
N ASN A 86 7.09 9.53 -1.90
CA ASN A 86 6.60 8.16 -1.65
C ASN A 86 5.10 8.13 -1.31
N GLN A 87 4.58 9.21 -0.73
CA GLN A 87 3.18 9.31 -0.33
C GLN A 87 2.25 9.65 -1.50
N LEU A 88 2.78 10.26 -2.58
CA LEU A 88 2.00 10.57 -3.80
C LEU A 88 1.41 9.30 -4.42
N TYR A 89 2.23 8.26 -4.58
CA TYR A 89 1.78 6.99 -5.14
C TYR A 89 0.70 6.34 -4.27
N GLU A 90 0.93 6.29 -2.95
CA GLU A 90 -0.02 5.70 -2.00
C GLU A 90 -1.34 6.49 -1.95
N ALA A 91 -1.27 7.82 -1.96
CA ALA A 91 -2.45 8.68 -1.99
C ALA A 91 -3.26 8.48 -3.28
N LYS A 92 -2.59 8.45 -4.46
CA LYS A 92 -3.22 8.13 -5.74
C LYS A 92 -3.93 6.79 -5.69
N LYS A 93 -3.23 5.72 -5.30
CA LYS A 93 -3.76 4.36 -5.21
C LYS A 93 -4.99 4.26 -4.32
N LEU A 94 -4.95 4.93 -3.17
CA LEU A 94 -6.06 4.98 -2.23
C LEU A 94 -7.30 5.65 -2.82
N LEU A 95 -7.11 6.76 -3.54
CA LEU A 95 -8.22 7.50 -4.14
C LEU A 95 -8.85 6.75 -5.32
N VAL A 96 -8.03 6.16 -6.18
CA VAL A 96 -8.51 5.32 -7.29
C VAL A 96 -9.34 4.15 -6.73
N LYS A 97 -8.81 3.44 -5.74
CA LYS A 97 -9.54 2.35 -5.07
C LYS A 97 -10.88 2.79 -4.46
N ARG A 98 -10.93 3.99 -3.87
CA ARG A 98 -12.18 4.55 -3.34
C ARG A 98 -13.19 4.87 -4.43
N ARG A 99 -12.72 5.39 -5.56
CA ARG A 99 -13.57 5.70 -6.72
C ARG A 99 -14.21 4.43 -7.28
N GLU A 100 -13.44 3.35 -7.40
CA GLU A 100 -13.91 2.04 -7.87
C GLU A 100 -14.91 1.39 -6.92
N GLN A 101 -14.71 1.52 -5.61
CA GLN A 101 -15.59 0.91 -4.61
C GLN A 101 -16.95 1.61 -4.46
N GLY A 102 -17.13 2.81 -5.05
CA GLY A 102 -18.38 3.56 -5.08
C GLY A 102 -18.96 3.93 -3.70
N PRO A 103 -20.18 4.50 -3.64
CA PRO A 103 -20.78 5.04 -2.42
C PRO A 103 -21.29 3.99 -1.41
N LYS A 104 -21.03 2.71 -1.58
CA LYS A 104 -21.56 1.61 -0.73
C LYS A 104 -20.93 1.48 0.65
N SER A 105 -19.96 2.29 1.00
CA SER A 105 -19.37 2.24 2.35
C SER A 105 -20.29 2.92 3.37
N LYS A 106 -20.89 2.15 4.26
CA LYS A 106 -21.73 2.61 5.40
C LYS A 106 -21.03 3.56 6.38
N ASN A 107 -19.76 3.90 6.16
CA ASN A 107 -18.93 4.69 7.08
C ASN A 107 -18.75 6.16 6.69
N GLY A 108 -19.65 6.77 5.93
CA GLY A 108 -19.70 8.25 5.76
C GLY A 108 -18.48 8.90 5.08
N LEU A 109 -17.54 8.14 4.52
CA LEU A 109 -16.30 8.59 3.89
C LEU A 109 -16.39 8.67 2.36
N THR A 110 -17.60 8.87 1.84
CA THR A 110 -17.95 8.71 0.42
C THR A 110 -17.77 9.95 -0.43
N LYS A 111 -17.37 11.09 0.14
CA LYS A 111 -17.04 12.26 -0.67
C LYS A 111 -15.59 12.14 -1.15
N LEU A 112 -15.41 12.11 -2.46
CA LEU A 112 -14.09 12.33 -3.07
C LEU A 112 -13.56 13.69 -2.58
N PRO A 113 -12.26 13.77 -2.28
CA PRO A 113 -11.66 15.04 -1.90
C PRO A 113 -11.83 16.02 -3.07
N ASN A 114 -12.19 17.25 -2.75
CA ASN A 114 -12.37 18.35 -3.68
C ASN A 114 -11.25 19.41 -3.57
N SER A 115 -10.22 19.13 -2.77
CA SER A 115 -9.04 19.99 -2.59
C SER A 115 -7.85 19.16 -2.13
N ALA A 116 -6.63 19.66 -2.35
CA ALA A 116 -5.38 19.08 -1.92
C ALA A 116 -5.39 18.78 -0.40
N HIS A 117 -5.78 19.74 0.41
CA HIS A 117 -5.89 19.57 1.87
C HIS A 117 -6.89 18.46 2.27
N SER A 118 -8.04 18.39 1.62
CA SER A 118 -9.04 17.32 1.84
C SER A 118 -8.49 15.94 1.46
N LEU A 119 -7.71 15.88 0.39
CA LEU A 119 -7.00 14.69 -0.08
C LEU A 119 -6.00 14.20 0.98
N VAL A 120 -5.12 15.09 1.45
CA VAL A 120 -4.10 14.79 2.46
C VAL A 120 -4.74 14.32 3.76
N LYS A 121 -5.77 15.03 4.25
CA LYS A 121 -6.52 14.63 5.45
C LYS A 121 -7.14 13.23 5.31
N THR A 122 -7.67 12.94 4.14
CA THR A 122 -8.26 11.64 3.83
C THR A 122 -7.21 10.53 3.83
N TYR A 123 -6.05 10.79 3.21
CA TYR A 123 -4.91 9.88 3.20
C TYR A 123 -4.38 9.63 4.62
N GLN A 124 -4.10 10.68 5.38
CA GLN A 124 -3.62 10.56 6.76
C GLN A 124 -4.57 9.77 7.66
N LYS A 125 -5.88 10.00 7.52
CA LYS A 125 -6.90 9.25 8.27
C LYS A 125 -6.88 7.75 7.94
N GLU A 126 -6.67 7.40 6.67
CA GLU A 126 -6.58 6.00 6.26
C GLU A 126 -5.29 5.34 6.74
N VAL A 127 -4.16 6.04 6.66
CA VAL A 127 -2.88 5.56 7.21
C VAL A 127 -3.01 5.29 8.72
N GLN A 128 -3.61 6.22 9.47
CA GLN A 128 -3.86 6.03 10.91
C GLN A 128 -4.79 4.85 11.19
N ARG A 129 -5.82 4.66 10.35
CA ARG A 129 -6.73 3.51 10.47
C ARG A 129 -6.00 2.20 10.24
N GLN A 130 -5.19 2.11 9.19
CA GLN A 130 -4.40 0.92 8.89
C GLN A 130 -3.40 0.63 10.02
N HIS A 131 -2.69 1.64 10.51
CA HIS A 131 -1.79 1.47 11.65
C HIS A 131 -2.49 0.93 12.90
N LYS A 132 -3.67 1.48 13.25
CA LYS A 132 -4.49 0.96 14.36
C LYS A 132 -4.94 -0.49 14.15
N MET A 133 -5.22 -0.89 12.90
CA MET A 133 -5.57 -2.28 12.58
C MET A 133 -4.38 -3.22 12.77
N VAL A 134 -3.19 -2.81 12.33
CA VAL A 134 -1.95 -3.58 12.54
C VAL A 134 -1.70 -3.77 14.04
N LEU A 135 -1.73 -2.70 14.84
CA LEU A 135 -1.55 -2.80 16.30
C LEU A 135 -2.58 -3.74 16.95
N LYS A 136 -3.84 -3.68 16.54
CA LYS A 136 -4.87 -4.60 17.04
C LYS A 136 -4.58 -6.05 16.66
N ALA A 137 -4.11 -6.29 15.44
CA ALA A 137 -3.74 -7.63 14.99
C ALA A 137 -2.53 -8.18 15.78
N GLU A 138 -1.52 -7.36 16.03
CA GLU A 138 -0.36 -7.71 16.85
C GLU A 138 -0.77 -8.06 18.28
N HIS A 139 -1.61 -7.25 18.92
CA HIS A 139 -2.13 -7.56 20.26
C HIS A 139 -2.96 -8.84 20.29
N ALA A 140 -3.80 -9.07 19.27
CA ALA A 140 -4.56 -10.32 19.18
C ALA A 140 -3.65 -11.53 19.03
N MET A 141 -2.59 -11.40 18.20
CA MET A 141 -1.60 -12.45 18.01
C MET A 141 -0.83 -12.77 19.30
N GLN A 142 -0.41 -11.74 20.04
CA GLN A 142 0.28 -11.93 21.32
C GLN A 142 -0.62 -12.65 22.35
N ARG A 143 -1.90 -12.25 22.44
CA ARG A 143 -2.87 -12.94 23.32
C ARG A 143 -3.07 -14.40 22.91
N LEU A 144 -3.18 -14.65 21.60
CA LEU A 144 -3.32 -16.01 21.09
C LEU A 144 -2.10 -16.87 21.45
N LEU A 145 -0.89 -16.34 21.28
CA LEU A 145 0.35 -17.05 21.65
C LEU A 145 0.39 -17.38 23.15
N LEU A 146 -0.03 -16.46 24.00
CA LEU A 146 -0.11 -16.66 25.43
C LEU A 146 -1.11 -17.77 25.79
N VAL A 147 -2.30 -17.77 25.17
CA VAL A 147 -3.31 -18.82 25.35
C VAL A 147 -2.77 -20.17 24.87
N VAL A 148 -2.18 -20.23 23.68
CA VAL A 148 -1.57 -21.47 23.15
C VAL A 148 -0.51 -22.00 24.07
N GLN A 149 0.37 -21.13 24.59
CA GLN A 149 1.43 -21.56 25.53
C GLN A 149 0.85 -22.05 26.85
N GLY A 150 -0.15 -21.36 27.39
CA GLY A 150 -0.86 -21.79 28.60
C GLY A 150 -1.54 -23.15 28.41
N LEU A 151 -2.24 -23.34 27.30
CA LEU A 151 -2.86 -24.62 26.98
C LEU A 151 -1.84 -25.74 26.81
N LYS A 152 -0.71 -25.48 26.11
CA LYS A 152 0.39 -26.48 26.01
C LYS A 152 0.87 -26.94 27.38
N THR A 153 1.04 -26.03 28.32
CA THR A 153 1.49 -26.37 29.68
C THR A 153 0.42 -27.19 30.43
N LEU A 154 -0.86 -26.76 30.34
CA LEU A 154 -1.97 -27.43 31.02
C LEU A 154 -2.24 -28.82 30.45
N PHE A 155 -2.25 -28.98 29.14
CA PHE A 155 -2.46 -30.26 28.46
C PHE A 155 -1.23 -31.19 28.55
N GLY A 156 -0.07 -30.68 28.98
CA GLY A 156 1.09 -31.48 29.36
C GLY A 156 0.96 -32.17 30.74
N ASP A 157 0.00 -31.73 31.57
CA ASP A 157 -0.28 -32.34 32.88
C ASP A 157 -1.35 -33.43 32.76
N ALA A 158 -0.96 -34.67 33.01
CA ALA A 158 -1.84 -35.86 32.93
C ALA A 158 -3.03 -35.77 33.90
N ASN A 159 -2.83 -35.19 35.10
CA ASN A 159 -3.90 -35.04 36.10
C ASN A 159 -4.96 -34.03 35.59
N PHE A 160 -4.51 -32.92 34.98
CA PHE A 160 -5.40 -31.94 34.40
C PHE A 160 -6.23 -32.51 33.25
N VAL A 161 -5.60 -33.27 32.35
CA VAL A 161 -6.30 -33.91 31.23
C VAL A 161 -7.32 -34.95 31.74
N THR A 162 -6.99 -35.70 32.77
CA THR A 162 -7.91 -36.68 33.39
C THR A 162 -9.12 -35.96 33.98
N LEU A 163 -8.91 -34.85 34.68
CA LEU A 163 -9.98 -34.04 35.26
C LEU A 163 -10.91 -33.49 34.16
N LEU A 164 -10.33 -32.93 33.09
CA LEU A 164 -11.10 -32.41 31.97
C LEU A 164 -12.00 -33.46 31.30
N ARG A 165 -11.48 -34.69 31.14
CA ARG A 165 -12.25 -35.82 30.61
C ARG A 165 -13.38 -36.23 31.54
N ALA A 166 -13.13 -36.25 32.85
CA ALA A 166 -14.15 -36.58 33.84
C ALA A 166 -15.31 -35.58 33.84
N GLU A 167 -15.02 -34.31 33.55
CA GLU A 167 -16.01 -33.23 33.47
C GLU A 167 -16.59 -33.02 32.05
N GLY A 168 -16.16 -33.80 31.06
CA GLY A 168 -16.62 -33.64 29.65
C GLY A 168 -16.19 -32.32 28.98
N LEU A 169 -15.08 -31.75 29.46
CA LEU A 169 -14.55 -30.44 28.98
C LEU A 169 -13.28 -30.62 28.14
N ASP A 170 -12.99 -31.80 27.66
CA ASP A 170 -11.79 -32.12 26.86
C ASP A 170 -11.90 -31.69 25.39
N ASN A 171 -13.02 -31.12 24.99
CA ASN A 171 -13.27 -30.71 23.61
C ASN A 171 -12.67 -29.32 23.33
N LEU A 172 -11.59 -29.30 22.56
CA LEU A 172 -10.91 -28.09 22.11
C LEU A 172 -11.28 -27.75 20.65
N PRO A 173 -11.45 -26.46 20.30
CA PRO A 173 -11.54 -26.07 18.92
C PRO A 173 -10.36 -26.59 18.09
N GLN A 174 -10.62 -27.17 16.92
CA GLN A 174 -9.61 -27.81 16.05
C GLN A 174 -8.39 -26.93 15.84
N TYR A 175 -8.58 -25.65 15.59
CA TYR A 175 -7.50 -24.69 15.41
C TYR A 175 -6.53 -24.58 16.61
N LEU A 176 -7.07 -24.66 17.82
CA LEU A 176 -6.24 -24.64 19.04
C LEU A 176 -5.57 -26.00 19.27
N ALA A 177 -6.28 -27.10 19.06
CA ALA A 177 -5.74 -28.45 19.18
C ALA A 177 -4.50 -28.66 18.26
N GLU A 178 -4.61 -28.28 17.00
CA GLU A 178 -3.49 -28.32 16.04
C GLU A 178 -2.29 -27.47 16.51
N ARG A 179 -2.54 -26.27 17.04
CA ARG A 179 -1.47 -25.37 17.50
C ARG A 179 -0.75 -25.84 18.76
N ILE A 180 -1.43 -26.55 19.63
CA ILE A 180 -0.81 -27.15 20.83
C ILE A 180 -0.19 -28.52 20.57
N GLY A 181 -0.38 -29.07 19.36
CA GLY A 181 0.19 -30.35 18.95
C GLY A 181 -0.62 -31.57 19.44
N LEU A 182 -1.89 -31.37 19.77
CA LEU A 182 -2.82 -32.49 19.99
C LEU A 182 -3.34 -32.93 18.62
N ASN A 183 -2.96 -34.13 18.18
CA ASN A 183 -3.60 -34.75 17.03
C ASN A 183 -5.07 -34.99 17.38
N VAL A 184 -5.96 -34.26 16.75
CA VAL A 184 -7.37 -34.57 16.72
C VAL A 184 -7.52 -35.72 15.72
N GLU A 185 -7.15 -36.94 16.13
CA GLU A 185 -7.62 -38.13 15.41
C GLU A 185 -9.13 -38.14 15.58
N GLY A 186 -9.81 -37.96 14.45
CA GLY A 186 -11.25 -37.85 14.42
C GLY A 186 -11.90 -39.13 14.93
N ASP A 187 -12.65 -39.02 15.99
CA ASP A 187 -13.76 -39.91 16.25
C ASP A 187 -14.92 -39.50 15.30
N ALA A 188 -14.78 -39.98 14.06
CA ALA A 188 -15.92 -40.12 13.17
C ALA A 188 -16.60 -41.44 13.47
N GLN A 189 -17.59 -41.43 14.31
CA GLN A 189 -18.69 -42.39 14.33
C GLN A 189 -20.04 -41.69 14.38
#